data_ce6ec4b1774fb96d20ba3252d72c0a0a
#
_entry.id   ce6ec4b1774fb96d20ba3252d72c0a0a
#
_cell.length_a   1.000
_cell.length_b   1.000
_cell.length_c   1.000
_cell.angle_alpha   90.00
_cell.angle_beta   90.00
_cell.angle_gamma   90.00
#
_symmetry.space_group_name_H-M   'P 1'
#
loop_
_entity.id
_entity.type
_entity.pdbx_description
1 polymer ?
#
loop_
_entity_poly.entity_id
_entity_poly.type
_entity_poly.pdbx_seq_one_letter_code
_entity_poly.pdbx_strand_id
1 'polypeptide(L)'
;MLIRYAKDAAARALRRLLAPMRQDIGELRKELRSMSSQLEGLEGRLGALDEKATRADRVSTQLRLTLRLNDKHRDTLARLDAMVADGSVLGHVRHAIANTRLDLDPYPHMVVNDLFPPAFYKILRDAIPPQPFFMDRDPIKQNLKTPMDLGPALSVRTLDYLDDVIAREAIRPAVMEKFHEPLQSLYDTLFGPEFRARADQMPQAPSGGRLMLRRPGYFLAPHRDPKRAMLTCLLYLAGARDDEAYGTQIFRVADDREATFTHTYYPEEHGSRCELVKTVPYRPNSMLVFLNSTGAHGAAIPPDAPATLERFTYQFYIGPGAETLNDLVKELPPERQAKWTSPKASGHAAM
;
A
#
# COMPACT_ATOMS: atom_id res chain seq x y z
N MET A 1 -24.59 14.87 -79.20
CA MET A 1 -25.17 13.57 -78.69
C MET A 1 -24.22 12.42 -78.85
N LEU A 2 -23.58 12.21 -80.01
CA LEU A 2 -22.63 11.09 -80.30
C LEU A 2 -21.39 11.02 -79.40
N ILE A 3 -20.79 12.16 -78.97
CA ILE A 3 -19.60 12.19 -78.09
C ILE A 3 -19.92 11.71 -76.65
N ARG A 4 -21.11 12.01 -76.16
CA ARG A 4 -21.54 11.55 -74.83
C ARG A 4 -21.81 10.04 -74.81
N TYR A 5 -22.36 9.51 -75.91
CA TYR A 5 -22.61 8.07 -76.04
C TYR A 5 -21.30 7.25 -76.18
N ALA A 6 -20.29 7.77 -76.84
CA ALA A 6 -19.00 7.16 -76.96
C ALA A 6 -18.24 7.16 -75.64
N LYS A 7 -18.31 8.22 -74.84
CA LYS A 7 -17.72 8.28 -73.48
C LYS A 7 -18.38 7.29 -72.51
N ASP A 8 -19.71 7.16 -72.58
CA ASP A 8 -20.44 6.21 -71.74
C ASP A 8 -20.17 4.73 -72.12
N ALA A 9 -19.99 4.44 -73.40
CA ALA A 9 -19.62 3.11 -73.89
C ALA A 9 -18.18 2.73 -73.48
N ALA A 10 -17.23 3.67 -73.60
CA ALA A 10 -15.85 3.47 -73.14
C ALA A 10 -15.75 3.27 -71.62
N ALA A 11 -16.53 4.04 -70.86
CA ALA A 11 -16.60 3.88 -69.38
C ALA A 11 -17.18 2.53 -68.97
N ARG A 12 -18.20 2.03 -69.72
CA ARG A 12 -18.74 0.67 -69.45
C ARG A 12 -17.75 -0.42 -69.80
N ALA A 13 -17.05 -0.30 -70.92
CA ALA A 13 -16.02 -1.25 -71.32
C ALA A 13 -14.86 -1.30 -70.31
N LEU A 14 -14.40 -0.15 -69.82
CA LEU A 14 -13.35 -0.03 -68.81
C LEU A 14 -13.80 -0.63 -67.45
N ARG A 15 -15.04 -0.40 -67.06
CA ARG A 15 -15.59 -1.02 -65.84
C ARG A 15 -15.66 -2.55 -65.91
N ARG A 16 -15.99 -3.10 -67.09
CA ARG A 16 -15.99 -4.56 -67.30
C ARG A 16 -14.59 -5.16 -67.29
N LEU A 17 -13.61 -4.47 -67.88
CA LEU A 17 -12.21 -4.87 -67.83
C LEU A 17 -11.61 -4.84 -66.43
N LEU A 18 -11.99 -3.84 -65.64
CA LEU A 18 -11.47 -3.67 -64.28
C LEU A 18 -12.26 -4.48 -63.23
N ALA A 19 -13.40 -5.08 -63.58
CA ALA A 19 -14.24 -5.84 -62.61
C ALA A 19 -13.50 -7.03 -61.98
N PRO A 20 -12.79 -7.89 -62.73
CA PRO A 20 -12.00 -8.97 -62.15
C PRO A 20 -10.93 -8.46 -61.16
N MET A 21 -10.15 -7.45 -61.59
CA MET A 21 -9.11 -6.86 -60.72
C MET A 21 -9.69 -6.28 -59.41
N ARG A 22 -10.87 -5.71 -59.46
CA ARG A 22 -11.56 -5.21 -58.22
C ARG A 22 -11.99 -6.35 -57.33
N GLN A 23 -12.41 -7.46 -57.91
CA GLN A 23 -12.78 -8.68 -57.16
C GLN A 23 -11.54 -9.26 -56.48
N ASP A 24 -10.44 -9.45 -57.21
CA ASP A 24 -9.17 -9.97 -56.68
C ASP A 24 -8.61 -9.07 -55.56
N ILE A 25 -8.68 -7.74 -55.73
CA ILE A 25 -8.30 -6.76 -54.67
C ILE A 25 -9.21 -6.92 -53.46
N GLY A 26 -10.48 -7.18 -53.67
CA GLY A 26 -11.46 -7.43 -52.60
C GLY A 26 -11.13 -8.70 -51.82
N GLU A 27 -10.76 -9.77 -52.48
CA GLU A 27 -10.36 -11.03 -51.86
C GLU A 27 -9.04 -10.89 -51.10
N LEU A 28 -8.01 -10.30 -51.73
CA LEU A 28 -6.73 -10.00 -51.06
C LEU A 28 -6.89 -9.16 -49.79
N ARG A 29 -7.80 -8.18 -49.82
CA ARG A 29 -8.11 -7.38 -48.63
C ARG A 29 -8.77 -8.21 -47.50
N LYS A 30 -9.60 -9.20 -47.85
CA LYS A 30 -10.18 -10.11 -46.87
C LYS A 30 -9.12 -11.04 -46.26
N GLU A 31 -8.26 -11.58 -47.10
CA GLU A 31 -7.15 -12.42 -46.62
C GLU A 31 -6.19 -11.65 -45.72
N LEU A 32 -5.81 -10.41 -46.09
CA LEU A 32 -4.99 -9.55 -45.27
C LEU A 32 -5.61 -9.27 -43.91
N ARG A 33 -6.92 -9.00 -43.84
CA ARG A 33 -7.62 -8.80 -42.58
C ARG A 33 -7.64 -10.08 -41.70
N SER A 34 -7.84 -11.23 -42.36
CA SER A 34 -7.81 -12.52 -41.67
C SER A 34 -6.43 -12.81 -41.08
N MET A 35 -5.38 -12.56 -41.88
CA MET A 35 -3.98 -12.71 -41.43
C MET A 35 -3.64 -11.74 -40.29
N SER A 36 -4.09 -10.48 -40.35
CA SER A 36 -3.90 -9.50 -39.29
C SER A 36 -4.55 -9.97 -37.98
N SER A 37 -5.81 -10.44 -38.04
CA SER A 37 -6.52 -11.00 -36.88
C SER A 37 -5.84 -12.24 -36.30
N GLN A 38 -5.27 -13.10 -37.16
CA GLN A 38 -4.52 -14.27 -36.69
C GLN A 38 -3.21 -13.87 -35.98
N LEU A 39 -2.49 -12.85 -36.53
CA LEU A 39 -1.28 -12.31 -35.93
C LEU A 39 -1.58 -11.71 -34.54
N GLU A 40 -2.62 -10.87 -34.41
CA GLU A 40 -3.07 -10.32 -33.11
C GLU A 40 -3.39 -11.45 -32.11
N GLY A 41 -4.06 -12.51 -32.57
CA GLY A 41 -4.34 -13.69 -31.75
C GLY A 41 -3.08 -14.44 -31.29
N LEU A 42 -2.08 -14.54 -32.17
CA LEU A 42 -0.79 -15.17 -31.84
C LEU A 42 0.03 -14.31 -30.88
N GLU A 43 0.06 -12.99 -31.07
CA GLU A 43 0.73 -12.06 -30.16
C GLU A 43 0.11 -12.12 -28.76
N GLY A 44 -1.22 -12.16 -28.66
CA GLY A 44 -1.92 -12.32 -27.39
C GLY A 44 -1.57 -13.65 -26.69
N ARG A 45 -1.48 -14.76 -27.47
CA ARG A 45 -1.07 -16.07 -26.93
C ARG A 45 0.39 -16.09 -26.48
N LEU A 46 1.27 -15.44 -27.24
CA LEU A 46 2.68 -15.32 -26.89
C LEU A 46 2.85 -14.52 -25.59
N GLY A 47 2.17 -13.38 -25.46
CA GLY A 47 2.15 -12.59 -24.24
C GLY A 47 1.68 -13.38 -23.01
N ALA A 48 0.60 -14.16 -23.16
CA ALA A 48 0.10 -15.02 -22.09
C ALA A 48 1.08 -16.15 -21.70
N LEU A 49 1.81 -16.70 -22.67
CA LEU A 49 2.85 -17.71 -22.40
C LEU A 49 4.06 -17.09 -21.69
N ASP A 50 4.49 -15.91 -22.09
CA ASP A 50 5.58 -15.18 -21.46
C ASP A 50 5.25 -14.83 -20.00
N GLU A 51 4.02 -14.37 -19.71
CA GLU A 51 3.55 -14.15 -18.35
C GLU A 51 3.56 -15.43 -17.50
N LYS A 52 3.12 -16.57 -18.07
CA LYS A 52 3.17 -17.86 -17.38
C LYS A 52 4.60 -18.31 -17.11
N ALA A 53 5.50 -18.15 -18.08
CA ALA A 53 6.92 -18.50 -17.93
C ALA A 53 7.58 -17.65 -16.83
N THR A 54 7.36 -16.33 -16.85
CA THR A 54 7.84 -15.40 -15.82
C THR A 54 7.33 -15.76 -14.44
N ARG A 55 6.04 -16.12 -14.32
CA ARG A 55 5.45 -16.57 -13.06
C ARG A 55 6.07 -17.88 -12.56
N ALA A 56 6.28 -18.84 -13.45
CA ALA A 56 6.88 -20.14 -13.11
C ALA A 56 8.34 -19.99 -12.64
N ASP A 57 9.12 -19.13 -13.29
CA ASP A 57 10.50 -18.82 -12.88
C ASP A 57 10.55 -18.14 -11.51
N ARG A 58 9.65 -17.18 -11.26
CA ARG A 58 9.51 -16.55 -9.94
C ARG A 58 9.20 -17.59 -8.86
N VAL A 59 8.20 -18.44 -9.07
CA VAL A 59 7.81 -19.50 -8.10
C VAL A 59 9.00 -20.46 -7.85
N SER A 60 9.68 -20.87 -8.90
CA SER A 60 10.87 -21.73 -8.78
C SER A 60 11.97 -21.06 -7.95
N THR A 61 12.23 -19.78 -8.18
CA THR A 61 13.19 -18.99 -7.43
C THR A 61 12.79 -18.84 -5.97
N GLN A 62 11.51 -18.51 -5.69
CA GLN A 62 10.99 -18.42 -4.33
C GLN A 62 11.11 -19.74 -3.58
N LEU A 63 10.76 -20.87 -4.19
CA LEU A 63 10.89 -22.20 -3.58
C LEU A 63 12.34 -22.55 -3.22
N ARG A 64 13.28 -22.31 -4.14
CA ARG A 64 14.72 -22.53 -3.88
C ARG A 64 15.22 -21.68 -2.73
N LEU A 65 14.83 -20.40 -2.68
CA LEU A 65 15.17 -19.49 -1.60
C LEU A 65 14.54 -19.92 -0.28
N THR A 66 13.27 -20.32 -0.29
CA THR A 66 12.57 -20.82 0.90
C THR A 66 13.28 -22.02 1.52
N LEU A 67 13.61 -23.04 0.72
CA LEU A 67 14.31 -24.22 1.20
C LEU A 67 15.66 -23.87 1.82
N ARG A 68 16.46 -23.04 1.14
CA ARG A 68 17.77 -22.59 1.62
C ARG A 68 17.66 -21.77 2.92
N LEU A 69 16.68 -20.88 3.01
CA LEU A 69 16.50 -20.02 4.18
C LEU A 69 15.91 -20.81 5.36
N ASN A 70 15.06 -21.78 5.13
CA ASN A 70 14.55 -22.67 6.18
C ASN A 70 15.68 -23.46 6.82
N ASP A 71 16.59 -23.99 6.03
CA ASP A 71 17.77 -24.67 6.57
C ASP A 71 18.69 -23.70 7.35
N LYS A 72 19.01 -22.56 6.76
CA LYS A 72 19.84 -21.52 7.38
C LYS A 72 19.28 -21.00 8.71
N HIS A 73 17.97 -20.85 8.83
CA HIS A 73 17.31 -20.19 9.98
C HIS A 73 16.62 -21.16 10.94
N ARG A 74 16.91 -22.46 10.88
CA ARG A 74 16.29 -23.48 11.74
C ARG A 74 16.40 -23.14 13.22
N ASP A 75 17.61 -22.82 13.70
CA ASP A 75 17.85 -22.48 15.10
C ASP A 75 17.21 -21.13 15.50
N THR A 76 17.11 -20.19 14.54
CA THR A 76 16.47 -18.92 14.78
C THR A 76 14.96 -19.09 14.93
N LEU A 77 14.35 -19.99 14.14
CA LEU A 77 12.93 -20.33 14.25
C LEU A 77 12.63 -20.99 15.62
N ALA A 78 13.47 -21.92 16.09
CA ALA A 78 13.29 -22.52 17.42
C ALA A 78 13.39 -21.48 18.55
N ARG A 79 14.28 -20.48 18.43
CA ARG A 79 14.37 -19.37 19.38
C ARG A 79 13.11 -18.48 19.34
N LEU A 80 12.58 -18.22 18.14
CA LEU A 80 11.30 -17.50 18.01
C LEU A 80 10.17 -18.23 18.73
N ASP A 81 10.03 -19.55 18.51
CA ASP A 81 8.98 -20.35 19.14
C ASP A 81 9.08 -20.33 20.68
N ALA A 82 10.30 -20.35 21.23
CA ALA A 82 10.52 -20.19 22.66
C ALA A 82 10.07 -18.80 23.16
N MET A 83 10.38 -17.71 22.44
CA MET A 83 9.96 -16.35 22.80
C MET A 83 8.43 -16.14 22.66
N VAL A 84 7.80 -16.80 21.70
CA VAL A 84 6.34 -16.81 21.58
C VAL A 84 5.70 -17.49 22.80
N ALA A 85 6.28 -18.60 23.24
CA ALA A 85 5.75 -19.38 24.35
C ALA A 85 5.88 -18.66 25.72
N ASP A 86 6.95 -17.88 25.95
CA ASP A 86 7.17 -17.18 27.21
C ASP A 86 6.41 -15.85 27.34
N GLY A 87 5.91 -15.29 26.23
CA GLY A 87 5.12 -14.04 26.20
C GLY A 87 5.90 -12.77 26.59
N SER A 88 7.21 -12.84 26.80
CA SER A 88 8.06 -11.72 27.26
C SER A 88 8.04 -10.54 26.27
N VAL A 89 7.89 -10.81 24.98
CA VAL A 89 7.81 -9.79 23.92
C VAL A 89 6.61 -8.87 24.12
N LEU A 90 5.45 -9.42 24.50
CA LEU A 90 4.21 -8.64 24.69
C LEU A 90 4.32 -7.65 25.86
N GLY A 91 4.89 -8.09 26.97
CA GLY A 91 5.13 -7.25 28.16
C GLY A 91 6.08 -6.09 27.83
N HIS A 92 7.17 -6.36 27.13
CA HIS A 92 8.14 -5.35 26.72
C HIS A 92 7.48 -4.30 25.79
N VAL A 93 6.74 -4.74 24.75
CA VAL A 93 6.06 -3.83 23.80
C VAL A 93 5.07 -2.93 24.51
N ARG A 94 4.24 -3.47 25.41
CA ARG A 94 3.30 -2.65 26.21
C ARG A 94 4.02 -1.62 27.05
N HIS A 95 5.10 -2.02 27.72
CA HIS A 95 5.91 -1.13 28.54
C HIS A 95 6.56 -0.01 27.72
N ALA A 96 7.16 -0.33 26.56
CA ALA A 96 7.77 0.66 25.68
C ALA A 96 6.75 1.72 25.22
N ILE A 97 5.55 1.30 24.82
CA ILE A 97 4.48 2.20 24.39
C ILE A 97 3.98 3.04 25.57
N ALA A 98 3.71 2.42 26.73
CA ALA A 98 3.21 3.12 27.92
C ALA A 98 4.15 4.24 28.39
N ASN A 99 5.46 4.05 28.29
CA ASN A 99 6.46 5.04 28.71
C ASN A 99 6.81 6.08 27.63
N THR A 100 6.27 5.96 26.40
CA THR A 100 6.52 6.93 25.34
C THR A 100 5.59 8.14 25.49
N ARG A 101 6.15 9.33 25.33
CA ARG A 101 5.37 10.58 25.33
C ARG A 101 4.55 10.70 24.04
N LEU A 102 3.28 11.09 24.18
CA LEU A 102 2.44 11.54 23.07
C LEU A 102 2.76 13.01 22.77
N ASP A 103 3.08 13.32 21.52
CA ASP A 103 3.27 14.67 21.01
C ASP A 103 1.98 15.08 20.27
N LEU A 104 1.47 16.27 20.56
CA LEU A 104 0.23 16.77 19.96
C LEU A 104 0.48 17.75 18.82
N ASP A 105 1.72 18.22 18.64
CA ASP A 105 2.10 19.18 17.59
C ASP A 105 2.93 18.50 16.48
N PRO A 106 2.60 18.69 15.20
CA PRO A 106 1.48 19.44 14.61
C PRO A 106 0.14 18.67 14.62
N TYR A 107 0.14 17.41 14.97
CA TYR A 107 -1.03 16.55 15.19
C TYR A 107 -0.62 15.37 16.10
N PRO A 108 -1.57 14.66 16.73
CA PRO A 108 -1.25 13.61 17.68
C PRO A 108 -0.40 12.50 17.06
N HIS A 109 0.81 12.33 17.59
CA HIS A 109 1.74 11.27 17.18
C HIS A 109 2.72 10.91 18.30
N MET A 110 3.33 9.73 18.21
CA MET A 110 4.42 9.32 19.11
C MET A 110 5.47 8.50 18.37
N VAL A 111 6.70 8.55 18.86
CA VAL A 111 7.82 7.74 18.37
C VAL A 111 8.29 6.83 19.51
N VAL A 112 7.98 5.56 19.41
CA VAL A 112 8.40 4.54 20.36
C VAL A 112 9.78 4.04 19.94
N ASN A 113 10.78 4.20 20.79
CA ASN A 113 12.11 3.61 20.61
C ASN A 113 12.20 2.30 21.39
N ASP A 114 13.11 1.42 20.97
CA ASP A 114 13.31 0.11 21.60
C ASP A 114 12.02 -0.67 21.79
N LEU A 115 11.17 -0.65 20.76
CA LEU A 115 9.83 -1.25 20.78
C LEU A 115 9.84 -2.73 21.16
N PHE A 116 10.85 -3.48 20.70
CA PHE A 116 11.00 -4.91 20.94
C PHE A 116 12.22 -5.22 21.79
N PRO A 117 12.23 -6.36 22.51
CA PRO A 117 13.47 -6.90 23.04
C PRO A 117 14.52 -7.03 21.93
N PRO A 118 15.81 -6.68 22.16
CA PRO A 118 16.84 -6.70 21.11
C PRO A 118 16.96 -8.05 20.41
N ALA A 119 16.78 -9.15 21.14
CA ALA A 119 16.83 -10.50 20.56
C ALA A 119 15.67 -10.76 19.59
N PHE A 120 14.45 -10.29 19.90
CA PHE A 120 13.31 -10.41 18.99
C PHE A 120 13.46 -9.48 17.77
N TYR A 121 13.94 -8.24 17.98
CA TYR A 121 14.18 -7.32 16.86
C TYR A 121 15.20 -7.91 15.86
N LYS A 122 16.25 -8.57 16.36
CA LYS A 122 17.19 -9.30 15.50
C LYS A 122 16.49 -10.39 14.68
N ILE A 123 15.62 -11.18 15.32
CA ILE A 123 14.82 -12.21 14.62
C ILE A 123 13.93 -11.58 13.55
N LEU A 124 13.25 -10.48 13.87
CA LEU A 124 12.40 -9.76 12.94
C LEU A 124 13.18 -9.23 11.72
N ARG A 125 14.40 -8.75 11.93
CA ARG A 125 15.30 -8.35 10.83
C ARG A 125 15.74 -9.54 9.99
N ASP A 126 16.12 -10.65 10.62
CA ASP A 126 16.52 -11.88 9.93
C ASP A 126 15.34 -12.52 9.16
N ALA A 127 14.11 -12.23 9.57
CA ALA A 127 12.87 -12.70 8.95
C ALA A 127 12.45 -11.90 7.70
N ILE A 128 13.09 -10.77 7.38
CA ILE A 128 12.80 -10.03 6.15
C ILE A 128 13.14 -10.92 4.94
N PRO A 129 12.16 -11.30 4.11
CA PRO A 129 12.42 -12.16 2.97
C PRO A 129 13.18 -11.39 1.88
N PRO A 130 13.99 -12.08 1.04
CA PRO A 130 14.69 -11.45 -0.06
C PRO A 130 13.75 -10.91 -1.15
N GLN A 131 14.28 -10.01 -1.96
CA GLN A 131 13.54 -9.24 -2.98
C GLN A 131 12.58 -10.06 -3.88
N PRO A 132 12.86 -11.30 -4.32
CA PRO A 132 11.92 -12.06 -5.15
C PRO A 132 10.55 -12.35 -4.51
N PHE A 133 10.38 -12.14 -3.20
CA PHE A 133 9.09 -12.29 -2.52
C PHE A 133 8.24 -11.03 -2.58
N PHE A 134 8.80 -9.88 -2.94
CA PHE A 134 8.06 -8.63 -3.09
C PHE A 134 7.33 -8.60 -4.44
N MET A 135 6.04 -8.23 -4.44
CA MET A 135 5.13 -8.42 -5.56
C MET A 135 5.11 -7.28 -6.58
N ASP A 136 5.49 -6.07 -6.17
CA ASP A 136 5.38 -4.90 -7.03
C ASP A 136 6.48 -4.87 -8.08
N ARG A 137 6.12 -4.47 -9.30
CA ARG A 137 7.06 -4.38 -10.44
C ARG A 137 7.98 -3.16 -10.35
N ASP A 138 7.54 -2.10 -9.68
CA ASP A 138 8.35 -0.90 -9.49
C ASP A 138 9.51 -1.20 -8.52
N PRO A 139 10.78 -1.14 -9.00
CA PRO A 139 11.93 -1.44 -8.15
C PRO A 139 12.12 -0.44 -6.99
N ILE A 140 11.59 0.78 -7.11
CA ILE A 140 11.72 1.83 -6.10
C ILE A 140 10.69 1.65 -4.98
N LYS A 141 9.51 1.11 -5.31
CA LYS A 141 8.36 0.98 -4.41
C LYS A 141 7.81 -0.44 -4.43
N GLN A 142 8.32 -1.27 -3.55
CA GLN A 142 7.89 -2.67 -3.46
C GLN A 142 7.19 -2.94 -2.14
N ASN A 143 6.17 -3.81 -2.16
CA ASN A 143 5.44 -4.23 -0.98
C ASN A 143 5.35 -5.76 -0.94
N LEU A 144 5.37 -6.29 0.28
CA LEU A 144 5.02 -7.66 0.59
C LEU A 144 3.74 -7.63 1.43
N LYS A 145 2.74 -8.37 1.01
CA LYS A 145 1.52 -8.60 1.81
C LYS A 145 1.66 -9.90 2.57
N THR A 146 1.17 -9.92 3.79
CA THR A 146 1.01 -11.12 4.61
C THR A 146 -0.44 -11.63 4.50
N PRO A 147 -0.71 -12.92 4.63
CA PRO A 147 0.26 -14.02 4.74
C PRO A 147 1.00 -14.33 3.43
N MET A 148 2.12 -15.04 3.54
CA MET A 148 2.93 -15.50 2.41
C MET A 148 2.77 -17.01 2.20
N ASP A 149 2.17 -17.43 1.09
CA ASP A 149 1.90 -18.85 0.82
C ASP A 149 3.18 -19.70 0.62
N LEU A 150 4.24 -19.11 0.09
CA LEU A 150 5.50 -19.80 -0.26
C LEU A 150 6.73 -19.19 0.44
N GLY A 151 6.53 -18.42 1.49
CA GLY A 151 7.62 -17.72 2.18
C GLY A 151 8.48 -18.63 3.04
N PRO A 152 9.73 -18.21 3.38
CA PRO A 152 10.55 -18.89 4.37
C PRO A 152 9.83 -19.00 5.71
N ALA A 153 9.93 -20.13 6.39
CA ALA A 153 9.22 -20.41 7.63
C ALA A 153 9.45 -19.35 8.71
N LEU A 154 10.70 -18.86 8.85
CA LEU A 154 11.00 -17.76 9.78
C LEU A 154 10.23 -16.49 9.41
N SER A 155 10.18 -16.12 8.13
CA SER A 155 9.45 -14.92 7.66
C SER A 155 7.96 -15.04 7.94
N VAL A 156 7.33 -16.14 7.53
CA VAL A 156 5.91 -16.42 7.75
C VAL A 156 5.60 -16.37 9.24
N ARG A 157 6.28 -17.16 10.05
CA ARG A 157 6.02 -17.30 11.48
C ARG A 157 6.21 -15.99 12.25
N THR A 158 7.25 -15.20 11.88
CA THR A 158 7.53 -13.91 12.56
C THR A 158 6.48 -12.86 12.20
N LEU A 159 6.08 -12.77 10.92
CA LEU A 159 5.10 -11.78 10.48
C LEU A 159 3.69 -12.13 10.95
N ASP A 160 3.32 -13.42 10.99
CA ASP A 160 2.05 -13.87 11.57
C ASP A 160 2.00 -13.56 13.07
N TYR A 161 3.11 -13.81 13.81
CA TYR A 161 3.19 -13.44 15.23
C TYR A 161 3.08 -11.92 15.45
N LEU A 162 3.68 -11.13 14.56
CA LEU A 162 3.56 -9.67 14.60
C LEU A 162 2.11 -9.21 14.36
N ASP A 163 1.41 -9.76 13.37
CA ASP A 163 0.05 -9.37 12.99
C ASP A 163 -1.01 -9.91 13.97
N ASP A 164 -0.96 -11.21 14.22
CA ASP A 164 -2.04 -11.88 14.93
C ASP A 164 -1.94 -11.78 16.45
N VAL A 165 -0.73 -11.58 16.98
CA VAL A 165 -0.51 -11.55 18.43
C VAL A 165 -0.01 -10.18 18.88
N ILE A 166 1.17 -9.72 18.42
CA ILE A 166 1.78 -8.50 18.95
C ILE A 166 0.92 -7.27 18.62
N ALA A 167 0.47 -7.13 17.38
CA ALA A 167 -0.36 -5.99 16.98
C ALA A 167 -1.70 -5.98 17.71
N ARG A 168 -2.32 -7.15 17.91
CA ARG A 168 -3.65 -7.28 18.53
C ARG A 168 -3.61 -7.19 20.05
N GLU A 169 -2.66 -7.85 20.69
CA GLU A 169 -2.65 -8.03 22.15
C GLU A 169 -1.74 -7.05 22.88
N ALA A 170 -0.72 -6.50 22.23
CA ALA A 170 0.21 -5.57 22.85
C ALA A 170 0.10 -4.15 22.29
N ILE A 171 0.28 -3.97 20.96
CA ILE A 171 0.32 -2.63 20.38
C ILE A 171 -1.06 -1.96 20.43
N ARG A 172 -2.09 -2.61 19.92
CA ARG A 172 -3.45 -2.01 19.88
C ARG A 172 -3.91 -1.50 21.23
N PRO A 173 -3.97 -2.30 22.31
CA PRO A 173 -4.51 -1.81 23.58
C PRO A 173 -3.68 -0.66 24.17
N ALA A 174 -2.34 -0.74 24.12
CA ALA A 174 -1.48 0.30 24.64
C ALA A 174 -1.54 1.61 23.80
N VAL A 175 -1.68 1.51 22.49
CA VAL A 175 -1.85 2.66 21.60
C VAL A 175 -3.22 3.30 21.80
N MET A 176 -4.28 2.51 21.88
CA MET A 176 -5.64 3.01 22.14
C MET A 176 -5.73 3.78 23.47
N GLU A 177 -5.08 3.28 24.51
CA GLU A 177 -4.98 3.97 25.81
C GLU A 177 -4.25 5.31 25.67
N LYS A 178 -3.08 5.34 24.99
CA LYS A 178 -2.31 6.56 24.80
C LYS A 178 -3.02 7.63 23.96
N PHE A 179 -3.77 7.21 22.95
CA PHE A 179 -4.49 8.10 22.04
C PHE A 179 -5.95 8.33 22.44
N HIS A 180 -6.37 7.91 23.64
CA HIS A 180 -7.78 7.99 24.05
C HIS A 180 -8.38 9.39 23.87
N GLU A 181 -7.79 10.43 24.46
CA GLU A 181 -8.30 11.81 24.35
C GLU A 181 -8.28 12.35 22.89
N PRO A 182 -7.18 12.23 22.11
CA PRO A 182 -7.18 12.60 20.70
C PRO A 182 -8.21 11.83 19.86
N LEU A 183 -8.46 10.56 20.16
CA LEU A 183 -9.48 9.78 19.47
C LEU A 183 -10.89 10.29 19.78
N GLN A 184 -11.20 10.68 21.02
CA GLN A 184 -12.47 11.29 21.37
C GLN A 184 -12.71 12.57 20.54
N SER A 185 -11.72 13.44 20.43
CA SER A 185 -11.78 14.63 19.59
C SER A 185 -11.98 14.32 18.11
N LEU A 186 -11.33 13.26 17.63
CA LEU A 186 -11.53 12.79 16.24
C LEU A 186 -12.95 12.27 16.04
N TYR A 187 -13.53 11.51 16.99
CA TYR A 187 -14.90 11.02 16.91
C TYR A 187 -15.92 12.15 16.82
N ASP A 188 -15.73 13.23 17.61
CA ASP A 188 -16.58 14.42 17.51
C ASP A 188 -16.53 15.04 16.11
N THR A 189 -15.34 15.09 15.53
CA THR A 189 -15.15 15.62 14.17
C THR A 189 -15.79 14.72 13.12
N LEU A 190 -15.62 13.42 13.22
CA LEU A 190 -16.07 12.45 12.22
C LEU A 190 -17.58 12.19 12.31
N PHE A 191 -18.12 12.02 13.52
CA PHE A 191 -19.45 11.52 13.75
C PHE A 191 -20.38 12.55 14.38
N GLY A 192 -19.85 13.51 15.13
CA GLY A 192 -20.56 14.45 15.96
C GLY A 192 -20.52 14.05 17.46
N PRO A 193 -20.57 15.05 18.36
CA PRO A 193 -20.48 14.81 19.79
C PRO A 193 -21.60 13.91 20.33
N GLU A 194 -22.77 13.93 19.68
CA GLU A 194 -23.92 13.09 19.99
C GLU A 194 -23.70 11.60 19.71
N PHE A 195 -22.78 11.28 18.80
CA PHE A 195 -22.41 9.90 18.46
C PHE A 195 -21.14 9.43 19.15
N ARG A 196 -20.44 10.27 19.92
CA ARG A 196 -19.15 9.96 20.57
C ARG A 196 -19.20 8.65 21.37
N ALA A 197 -20.19 8.48 22.24
CA ALA A 197 -20.30 7.29 23.08
C ALA A 197 -20.44 6.00 22.28
N ARG A 198 -21.11 6.05 21.13
CA ARG A 198 -21.23 4.90 20.20
C ARG A 198 -19.94 4.66 19.43
N ALA A 199 -19.29 5.73 19.00
CA ALA A 199 -18.01 5.65 18.32
C ALA A 199 -16.91 5.05 19.22
N ASP A 200 -16.91 5.41 20.50
CA ASP A 200 -15.99 4.88 21.50
C ASP A 200 -16.19 3.38 21.78
N GLN A 201 -17.41 2.89 21.63
CA GLN A 201 -17.74 1.47 21.78
C GLN A 201 -17.42 0.64 20.53
N MET A 202 -17.06 1.26 19.39
CA MET A 202 -16.70 0.49 18.20
C MET A 202 -15.46 -0.37 18.43
N PRO A 203 -15.50 -1.67 18.15
CA PRO A 203 -14.33 -2.53 18.23
C PRO A 203 -13.25 -2.05 17.29
N GLN A 204 -12.10 -1.66 17.82
CA GLN A 204 -10.94 -1.28 17.04
C GLN A 204 -10.06 -2.51 16.82
N ALA A 205 -9.61 -2.71 15.59
CA ALA A 205 -8.74 -3.84 15.25
C ALA A 205 -7.55 -3.38 14.38
N PRO A 206 -6.38 -4.02 14.52
CA PRO A 206 -5.32 -3.83 13.54
C PRO A 206 -5.73 -4.43 12.20
N SER A 207 -5.41 -3.73 11.11
CA SER A 207 -5.48 -4.29 9.77
C SER A 207 -4.35 -5.31 9.57
N GLY A 208 -4.44 -6.16 8.54
CA GLY A 208 -3.29 -6.96 8.10
C GLY A 208 -2.12 -6.04 7.71
N GLY A 209 -0.94 -6.40 8.15
CA GLY A 209 0.27 -5.63 7.92
C GLY A 209 0.84 -5.78 6.52
N ARG A 210 1.73 -4.88 6.16
CA ARG A 210 2.50 -4.95 4.91
C ARG A 210 3.94 -4.55 5.16
N LEU A 211 4.87 -5.38 4.74
CA LEU A 211 6.27 -5.03 4.68
C LEU A 211 6.55 -4.23 3.43
N MET A 212 7.12 -3.06 3.58
CA MET A 212 7.41 -2.11 2.51
C MET A 212 8.91 -1.98 2.33
N LEU A 213 9.37 -2.07 1.08
CA LEU A 213 10.74 -1.80 0.66
C LEU A 213 10.75 -0.55 -0.22
N ARG A 214 11.55 0.43 0.15
CA ARG A 214 11.74 1.69 -0.57
C ARG A 214 13.22 1.90 -0.86
N ARG A 215 13.51 2.45 -2.04
CA ARG A 215 14.89 2.65 -2.54
C ARG A 215 15.09 4.09 -3.02
N PRO A 216 16.32 4.49 -3.40
CA PRO A 216 16.62 5.81 -3.93
C PRO A 216 15.67 6.22 -5.06
N GLY A 217 15.22 7.48 -5.02
CA GLY A 217 14.19 8.02 -5.90
C GLY A 217 12.76 7.87 -5.38
N TYR A 218 12.54 7.17 -4.23
CA TYR A 218 11.22 7.08 -3.65
C TYR A 218 10.73 8.43 -3.13
N PHE A 219 9.54 8.81 -3.57
CA PHE A 219 8.86 10.01 -3.10
C PHE A 219 7.39 9.70 -2.81
N LEU A 220 6.91 10.19 -1.67
CA LEU A 220 5.52 10.17 -1.28
C LEU A 220 5.16 11.56 -0.77
N ALA A 221 4.35 12.27 -1.54
CA ALA A 221 3.90 13.61 -1.23
C ALA A 221 3.20 13.69 0.13
N PRO A 222 3.14 14.88 0.75
CA PRO A 222 2.38 15.09 1.98
C PRO A 222 0.93 14.66 1.81
N HIS A 223 0.48 13.72 2.66
CA HIS A 223 -0.87 13.15 2.57
C HIS A 223 -1.38 12.71 3.93
N ARG A 224 -2.68 12.45 4.02
CA ARG A 224 -3.35 11.73 5.10
C ARG A 224 -3.83 10.39 4.60
N ASP A 225 -3.66 9.38 5.42
CA ASP A 225 -4.31 8.09 5.19
C ASP A 225 -5.84 8.22 5.34
N PRO A 226 -6.63 7.29 4.77
CA PRO A 226 -8.08 7.28 4.95
C PRO A 226 -8.46 7.30 6.44
N LYS A 227 -9.37 8.19 6.84
CA LYS A 227 -9.76 8.37 8.27
C LYS A 227 -10.39 7.14 8.90
N ARG A 228 -10.95 6.22 8.10
CA ARG A 228 -11.36 4.88 8.59
C ARG A 228 -10.22 4.09 9.23
N ALA A 229 -8.98 4.37 8.82
CA ALA A 229 -7.76 3.79 9.38
C ALA A 229 -7.25 4.56 10.60
N MET A 230 -8.08 5.20 11.34
CA MET A 230 -7.88 6.15 12.45
C MET A 230 -6.44 6.37 12.92
N LEU A 231 -5.71 5.30 13.20
CA LEU A 231 -4.30 5.33 13.59
C LEU A 231 -3.44 4.58 12.59
N THR A 232 -2.32 5.16 12.21
CA THR A 232 -1.27 4.51 11.41
C THR A 232 -0.12 4.11 12.32
N CYS A 233 0.26 2.84 12.28
CA CYS A 233 1.44 2.29 12.95
C CYS A 233 2.50 1.95 11.89
N LEU A 234 3.68 2.54 12.01
CA LEU A 234 4.78 2.40 11.06
C LEU A 234 6.06 1.97 11.79
N LEU A 235 6.37 0.69 11.74
CA LEU A 235 7.57 0.12 12.35
C LEU A 235 8.76 0.32 11.41
N TYR A 236 9.86 0.86 11.92
CA TYR A 236 11.11 1.01 11.20
C TYR A 236 11.99 -0.21 11.41
N LEU A 237 12.25 -0.91 10.32
CA LEU A 237 13.10 -2.11 10.31
C LEU A 237 14.51 -1.75 9.82
N ALA A 238 15.07 -0.67 10.38
CA ALA A 238 16.41 -0.21 10.06
C ALA A 238 17.49 -1.16 10.59
N GLY A 239 18.60 -1.26 9.88
CA GLY A 239 19.82 -1.87 10.38
C GLY A 239 20.64 -0.85 11.17
N ALA A 240 21.64 -1.31 11.95
CA ALA A 240 22.49 -0.43 12.75
C ALA A 240 23.34 0.55 11.94
N ARG A 241 23.47 0.36 10.64
CA ARG A 241 24.28 1.20 9.73
C ARG A 241 23.41 1.97 8.73
N ASP A 242 22.08 1.91 8.84
CA ASP A 242 21.19 2.64 7.96
C ASP A 242 21.18 4.13 8.35
N ASP A 243 21.01 4.99 7.36
CA ASP A 243 20.97 6.43 7.58
C ASP A 243 19.60 6.85 8.16
N GLU A 244 19.64 7.52 9.31
CA GLU A 244 18.45 8.01 10.01
C GLU A 244 17.70 9.10 9.22
N ALA A 245 18.34 9.75 8.25
CA ALA A 245 17.74 10.86 7.49
C ALA A 245 16.53 10.42 6.64
N TYR A 246 16.45 9.13 6.26
CA TYR A 246 15.39 8.62 5.39
C TYR A 246 14.13 8.17 6.15
N GLY A 247 13.76 8.93 7.16
CA GLY A 247 12.58 8.67 7.98
C GLY A 247 11.25 9.11 7.36
N THR A 248 10.25 9.31 8.21
CA THR A 248 8.93 9.81 7.81
C THR A 248 8.85 11.29 8.12
N GLN A 249 8.43 12.07 7.14
CA GLN A 249 8.24 13.53 7.24
C GLN A 249 6.86 13.81 7.85
N ILE A 250 6.81 14.76 8.80
CA ILE A 250 5.60 15.23 9.47
C ILE A 250 5.39 16.69 9.10
N PHE A 251 4.20 17.00 8.59
CA PHE A 251 3.83 18.31 8.06
C PHE A 251 2.68 18.92 8.84
N ARG A 252 2.76 20.23 9.08
CA ARG A 252 1.62 21.07 9.41
C ARG A 252 0.88 21.45 8.13
N VAL A 253 -0.44 21.41 8.14
CA VAL A 253 -1.28 21.82 7.02
C VAL A 253 -1.92 23.15 7.36
N ALA A 254 -1.61 24.20 6.57
CA ALA A 254 -2.25 25.50 6.68
C ALA A 254 -3.48 25.55 5.79
N ASP A 255 -4.52 26.29 6.22
CA ASP A 255 -5.78 26.43 5.50
C ASP A 255 -6.42 25.07 5.14
N ASP A 256 -6.39 24.17 6.13
CA ASP A 256 -6.83 22.79 5.98
C ASP A 256 -8.31 22.74 5.59
N ARG A 257 -8.58 22.14 4.44
CA ARG A 257 -9.94 21.94 3.94
C ARG A 257 -10.46 20.59 4.39
N GLU A 258 -11.74 20.55 4.68
CA GLU A 258 -12.40 19.31 5.07
C GLU A 258 -12.36 18.30 3.91
N ALA A 259 -11.72 17.16 4.15
CA ALA A 259 -11.59 16.07 3.18
C ALA A 259 -12.73 15.05 3.33
N THR A 260 -12.96 14.26 2.28
CA THR A 260 -13.73 13.01 2.41
C THR A 260 -12.96 12.03 3.31
N PHE A 261 -13.69 11.17 4.02
CA PHE A 261 -13.07 10.25 4.99
C PHE A 261 -12.67 8.90 4.39
N THR A 262 -12.98 8.65 3.12
CA THR A 262 -12.86 7.33 2.47
C THR A 262 -11.55 7.10 1.74
N HIS A 263 -10.85 8.15 1.30
CA HIS A 263 -9.65 8.05 0.47
C HIS A 263 -8.44 8.73 1.12
N THR A 264 -7.24 8.38 0.63
CA THR A 264 -6.03 9.14 0.89
C THR A 264 -6.23 10.58 0.39
N TYR A 265 -5.92 11.54 1.24
CA TYR A 265 -6.11 12.95 0.96
C TYR A 265 -4.76 13.65 0.82
N TYR A 266 -4.59 14.36 -0.28
CA TYR A 266 -3.40 15.16 -0.57
C TYR A 266 -3.74 16.65 -0.40
N PRO A 267 -3.37 17.30 0.72
CA PRO A 267 -3.79 18.68 1.00
C PRO A 267 -3.37 19.67 -0.09
N GLU A 268 -2.17 19.51 -0.66
CA GLU A 268 -1.64 20.42 -1.68
C GLU A 268 -2.44 20.36 -3.01
N GLU A 269 -2.98 19.20 -3.37
CA GLU A 269 -3.86 19.05 -4.53
C GLU A 269 -5.20 19.81 -4.35
N HIS A 270 -5.54 20.12 -3.10
CA HIS A 270 -6.74 20.88 -2.74
C HIS A 270 -6.44 22.35 -2.36
N GLY A 271 -5.21 22.81 -2.62
CA GLY A 271 -4.80 24.20 -2.43
C GLY A 271 -4.42 24.57 -0.99
N SER A 272 -4.26 23.58 -0.10
CA SER A 272 -3.65 23.80 1.21
C SER A 272 -2.12 23.79 1.09
N ARG A 273 -1.44 24.45 2.02
CA ARG A 273 0.03 24.45 2.09
C ARG A 273 0.52 23.50 3.17
N CYS A 274 1.45 22.61 2.82
CA CYS A 274 2.11 21.72 3.76
C CYS A 274 3.50 22.28 4.15
N GLU A 275 3.73 22.48 5.46
CA GLU A 275 4.98 22.92 6.03
C GLU A 275 5.65 21.75 6.76
N LEU A 276 6.87 21.41 6.36
CA LEU A 276 7.64 20.36 7.04
C LEU A 276 8.02 20.82 8.44
N VAL A 277 7.50 20.12 9.46
CA VAL A 277 7.81 20.41 10.88
C VAL A 277 9.03 19.61 11.33
N LYS A 278 9.03 18.31 11.03
CA LYS A 278 10.16 17.43 11.38
C LYS A 278 10.21 16.18 10.49
N THR A 279 11.38 15.58 10.43
CA THR A 279 11.56 14.20 9.93
C THR A 279 11.78 13.29 11.12
N VAL A 280 10.92 12.30 11.29
CA VAL A 280 11.09 11.24 12.30
C VAL A 280 12.25 10.35 11.84
N PRO A 281 13.33 10.19 12.63
CA PRO A 281 14.50 9.44 12.20
C PRO A 281 14.18 7.97 11.89
N TYR A 282 14.79 7.44 10.82
CA TYR A 282 14.70 6.01 10.47
C TYR A 282 15.65 5.18 11.36
N ARG A 283 15.21 4.93 12.60
CA ARG A 283 16.01 4.24 13.62
C ARG A 283 15.68 2.77 13.74
N PRO A 284 16.67 1.91 14.05
CA PRO A 284 16.41 0.52 14.39
C PRO A 284 15.41 0.40 15.54
N ASN A 285 14.54 -0.62 15.49
CA ASN A 285 13.66 -0.99 16.58
C ASN A 285 12.75 0.16 17.08
N SER A 286 12.27 1.00 16.16
CA SER A 286 11.38 2.09 16.50
C SER A 286 10.06 2.01 15.73
N MET A 287 9.02 2.65 16.28
CA MET A 287 7.69 2.72 15.69
C MET A 287 7.16 4.14 15.78
N LEU A 288 6.75 4.69 14.63
CA LEU A 288 5.94 5.90 14.57
C LEU A 288 4.46 5.50 14.60
N VAL A 289 3.70 6.11 15.52
CA VAL A 289 2.23 6.01 15.54
C VAL A 289 1.65 7.41 15.41
N PHE A 290 0.66 7.58 14.57
CA PHE A 290 -0.03 8.87 14.43
C PHE A 290 -1.52 8.73 14.14
N LEU A 291 -2.27 9.76 14.55
CA LEU A 291 -3.70 9.86 14.32
C LEU A 291 -3.97 10.51 12.97
N ASN A 292 -4.80 9.88 12.16
CA ASN A 292 -5.23 10.41 10.86
C ASN A 292 -6.34 11.48 11.03
N SER A 293 -5.98 12.61 11.64
CA SER A 293 -6.90 13.72 11.94
C SER A 293 -6.60 14.98 11.12
N THR A 294 -5.61 15.73 11.54
CA THR A 294 -5.12 16.96 10.92
C THR A 294 -3.67 16.75 10.49
N GLY A 295 -3.03 17.75 9.87
CA GLY A 295 -1.66 17.61 9.39
C GLY A 295 -1.52 16.64 8.21
N ALA A 296 -0.31 16.29 7.87
CA ALA A 296 0.01 15.35 6.81
C ALA A 296 1.35 14.64 7.09
N HIS A 297 1.58 13.52 6.45
CA HIS A 297 2.86 12.84 6.49
C HIS A 297 3.34 12.49 5.08
N GLY A 298 4.64 12.30 4.93
CA GLY A 298 5.26 11.96 3.65
C GLY A 298 6.59 11.24 3.85
N ALA A 299 7.24 10.90 2.76
CA ALA A 299 8.58 10.32 2.80
C ALA A 299 9.32 10.60 1.49
N ALA A 300 10.61 10.87 1.58
CA ALA A 300 11.47 11.03 0.42
C ALA A 300 12.81 10.33 0.66
N ILE A 301 13.30 9.66 -0.37
CA ILE A 301 14.66 9.14 -0.46
C ILE A 301 15.26 9.76 -1.73
N PRO A 302 16.24 10.64 -1.61
CA PRO A 302 16.82 11.30 -2.77
C PRO A 302 17.35 10.31 -3.81
N PRO A 303 17.30 10.63 -5.11
CA PRO A 303 17.81 9.75 -6.18
C PRO A 303 19.31 9.48 -6.09
N ASP A 304 20.07 10.40 -5.48
CA ASP A 304 21.51 10.32 -5.24
C ASP A 304 21.89 9.60 -3.94
N ALA A 305 20.91 9.12 -3.17
CA ALA A 305 21.18 8.24 -2.03
C ALA A 305 21.89 6.95 -2.50
N PRO A 306 22.66 6.27 -1.62
CA PRO A 306 23.40 5.07 -2.00
C PRO A 306 22.51 4.04 -2.72
N ALA A 307 22.93 3.58 -3.90
CA ALA A 307 22.16 2.62 -4.70
C ALA A 307 21.84 1.29 -3.98
N THR A 308 22.61 0.97 -2.93
CA THR A 308 22.41 -0.20 -2.07
C THR A 308 21.43 0.04 -0.93
N LEU A 309 20.88 1.25 -0.81
CA LEU A 309 19.93 1.60 0.25
C LEU A 309 18.63 0.82 0.07
N GLU A 310 18.25 0.11 1.11
CA GLU A 310 16.99 -0.59 1.24
C GLU A 310 16.30 -0.18 2.55
N ARG A 311 15.30 0.70 2.44
CA ARG A 311 14.50 1.15 3.58
C ARG A 311 13.32 0.21 3.78
N PHE A 312 13.37 -0.59 4.83
CA PHE A 312 12.29 -1.50 5.21
C PHE A 312 11.42 -0.91 6.31
N THR A 313 10.12 -0.90 6.09
CA THR A 313 9.13 -0.52 7.11
C THR A 313 7.99 -1.53 7.10
N TYR A 314 7.39 -1.74 8.28
CA TYR A 314 6.19 -2.56 8.41
C TYR A 314 5.03 -1.66 8.84
N GLN A 315 3.97 -1.61 8.03
CA GLN A 315 2.83 -0.72 8.26
C GLN A 315 1.55 -1.51 8.46
N PHE A 316 0.79 -1.11 9.46
CA PHE A 316 -0.60 -1.50 9.64
C PHE A 316 -1.40 -0.33 10.22
N TYR A 317 -2.72 -0.46 10.17
CA TYR A 317 -3.64 0.53 10.71
C TYR A 317 -4.39 -0.02 11.91
N ILE A 318 -4.83 0.85 12.81
CA ILE A 318 -5.81 0.52 13.84
C ILE A 318 -7.06 1.34 13.56
N GLY A 319 -8.19 0.68 13.43
CA GLY A 319 -9.46 1.32 13.11
C GLY A 319 -10.64 0.36 13.32
N PRO A 320 -11.87 0.86 13.20
CA PRO A 320 -13.06 0.03 13.31
C PRO A 320 -13.21 -0.90 12.13
N GLY A 321 -13.84 -2.03 12.34
CA GLY A 321 -14.25 -2.92 11.27
C GLY A 321 -15.20 -2.21 10.29
N ALA A 322 -15.09 -2.54 9.00
CA ALA A 322 -15.87 -1.88 7.95
C ALA A 322 -17.39 -2.00 8.17
N GLU A 323 -17.86 -3.13 8.65
CA GLU A 323 -19.28 -3.37 8.93
C GLU A 323 -19.78 -2.47 10.06
N THR A 324 -19.09 -2.47 11.21
CA THR A 324 -19.43 -1.63 12.38
C THR A 324 -19.40 -0.15 12.04
N LEU A 325 -18.38 0.29 11.28
CA LEU A 325 -18.28 1.66 10.84
C LEU A 325 -19.43 2.05 9.89
N ASN A 326 -19.77 1.19 8.92
CA ASN A 326 -20.86 1.44 7.98
C ASN A 326 -22.21 1.53 8.69
N ASP A 327 -22.44 0.73 9.74
CA ASP A 327 -23.69 0.78 10.49
C ASP A 327 -23.80 2.10 11.28
N LEU A 328 -22.72 2.57 11.92
CA LEU A 328 -22.73 3.88 12.55
C LEU A 328 -22.95 5.00 11.52
N VAL A 329 -22.28 4.93 10.36
CA VAL A 329 -22.40 5.96 9.30
C VAL A 329 -23.82 6.07 8.77
N LYS A 330 -24.58 4.98 8.64
CA LYS A 330 -26.00 5.02 8.20
C LYS A 330 -26.92 5.81 9.14
N GLU A 331 -26.55 5.95 10.39
CA GLU A 331 -27.33 6.67 11.40
C GLU A 331 -26.96 8.15 11.52
N LEU A 332 -25.86 8.57 10.91
CA LEU A 332 -25.44 9.98 10.92
C LEU A 332 -26.41 10.86 10.11
N PRO A 333 -26.44 12.17 10.38
CA PRO A 333 -27.13 13.13 9.54
C PRO A 333 -26.63 13.09 8.09
N PRO A 334 -27.48 13.35 7.08
CA PRO A 334 -27.12 13.20 5.67
C PRO A 334 -25.86 13.95 5.23
N GLU A 335 -25.61 15.14 5.76
CA GLU A 335 -24.43 15.95 5.50
C GLU A 335 -23.16 15.30 6.00
N ARG A 336 -23.22 14.54 7.09
CA ARG A 336 -22.09 13.74 7.59
C ARG A 336 -21.94 12.43 6.83
N GLN A 337 -23.05 11.75 6.50
CA GLN A 337 -22.99 10.54 5.67
C GLN A 337 -22.30 10.80 4.33
N ALA A 338 -22.57 11.96 3.71
CA ALA A 338 -21.97 12.34 2.42
C ALA A 338 -20.44 12.35 2.44
N LYS A 339 -19.81 12.60 3.59
CA LYS A 339 -18.34 12.59 3.75
C LYS A 339 -17.74 11.18 3.80
N TRP A 340 -18.56 10.15 4.06
CA TRP A 340 -18.17 8.75 4.11
C TRP A 340 -18.43 8.02 2.80
N THR A 341 -19.13 8.64 1.86
CA THR A 341 -19.37 8.07 0.54
C THR A 341 -18.30 8.55 -0.43
N SER A 342 -17.75 7.63 -1.23
CA SER A 342 -16.90 8.04 -2.35
C SER A 342 -17.72 8.92 -3.28
N PRO A 343 -17.19 10.08 -3.75
CA PRO A 343 -17.80 10.76 -4.87
C PRO A 343 -17.96 9.73 -5.99
N LYS A 344 -19.19 9.54 -6.50
CA LYS A 344 -19.38 8.72 -7.70
C LYS A 344 -18.37 9.23 -8.72
N ALA A 345 -17.52 8.36 -9.24
CA ALA A 345 -16.57 8.69 -10.27
C ALA A 345 -17.35 9.40 -11.38
N SER A 346 -17.29 10.71 -11.37
CA SER A 346 -17.75 11.54 -12.51
C SER A 346 -16.81 11.14 -13.62
N GLY A 347 -17.35 10.42 -14.63
CA GLY A 347 -16.61 9.72 -15.68
C GLY A 347 -15.46 10.55 -16.25
N HIS A 348 -14.28 10.25 -15.77
CA HIS A 348 -13.05 10.52 -16.48
C HIS A 348 -12.52 9.17 -16.91
N ALA A 349 -12.80 8.88 -18.18
CA ALA A 349 -12.15 7.83 -18.91
C ALA A 349 -10.64 7.96 -18.69
N ALA A 350 -10.03 6.85 -18.33
CA ALA A 350 -8.59 6.68 -18.35
C ALA A 350 -8.04 7.13 -19.72
N MET A 351 -7.18 8.12 -19.73
CA MET A 351 -6.22 8.34 -20.80
C MET A 351 -4.92 7.58 -20.47
#